data_fcc8b0eeaf5a7f3b5a5dde1cfa0b7863
#
_entry.id   fcc8b0eeaf5a7f3b5a5dde1cfa0b7863
#
_cell.length_a   1.000
_cell.length_b   1.000
_cell.length_c   1.000
_cell.angle_alpha   90.00
_cell.angle_beta   90.00
_cell.angle_gamma   90.00
#
_symmetry.space_group_name_H-M   'P 1'
#
loop_
_entity.id
_entity.type
_entity.pdbx_description
1 polymer ?
#
loop_
_entity_poly.entity_id
_entity_poly.type
_entity_poly.pdbx_seq_one_letter_code
_entity_poly.pdbx_strand_id
1 'polypeptide(L)'
;EMCIRDSVIGGVGLIMLSCGTGAWRVRTSMNKLSKELGVPCTVDVGLMSIEFNCFDGNDCVSQSLSIANTGVNTSKLYRMEQFVDNFPNEEAHLTGEMIHKRLDEIEQIHTLYSPVKLGLAAALACCAFTFLLGGGPIEMLFAFIAAGAGNLIRTKLIKHHFTLFLNIAASISASCLIYAILLKLAILLFNIPSVH
;
A
#
# COMPACT_ATOMS: atom_id res chain seq x y z
N GLU A 1 2.25 1.81 31.97
CA GLU A 1 3.28 2.32 31.04
C GLU A 1 3.54 1.37 29.88
N MET A 2 3.62 0.04 30.11
CA MET A 2 3.80 -0.97 29.06
C MET A 2 2.71 -0.91 28.00
N CYS A 3 1.44 -0.83 28.40
CA CYS A 3 0.28 -0.73 27.50
C CYS A 3 0.32 0.47 26.53
N ILE A 4 1.03 1.53 26.86
CA ILE A 4 1.18 2.70 25.98
C ILE A 4 2.31 2.48 24.99
N ARG A 5 3.41 1.88 25.42
CA ARG A 5 4.58 1.63 24.57
C ARG A 5 4.30 0.59 23.47
N ASP A 6 3.68 -0.52 23.83
CA ASP A 6 3.26 -1.55 22.87
C ASP A 6 2.18 -1.05 21.90
N SER A 7 1.23 -0.24 22.39
CA SER A 7 0.22 0.43 21.55
C SER A 7 0.83 1.38 20.52
N VAL A 8 1.86 2.13 20.90
CA VAL A 8 2.58 3.03 19.98
C VAL A 8 3.33 2.23 18.91
N ILE A 9 4.05 1.16 19.32
CA ILE A 9 4.77 0.27 18.38
C ILE A 9 3.79 -0.37 17.39
N GLY A 10 2.67 -0.90 17.89
CA GLY A 10 1.63 -1.50 17.07
C GLY A 10 0.97 -0.49 16.12
N GLY A 11 0.68 0.71 16.60
CA GLY A 11 0.11 1.81 15.82
C GLY A 11 0.99 2.21 14.64
N VAL A 12 2.30 2.38 14.87
CA VAL A 12 3.28 2.65 13.80
C VAL A 12 3.26 1.54 12.76
N GLY A 13 3.30 0.28 13.20
CA GLY A 13 3.24 -0.87 12.31
C GLY A 13 1.99 -0.88 11.44
N LEU A 14 0.81 -0.69 12.04
CA LEU A 14 -0.48 -0.64 11.33
C LEU A 14 -0.55 0.47 10.30
N ILE A 15 -0.16 1.68 10.67
CA ILE A 15 -0.19 2.83 9.77
C ILE A 15 0.75 2.59 8.59
N MET A 16 1.96 2.10 8.82
CA MET A 16 2.90 1.77 7.74
C MET A 16 2.37 0.65 6.84
N LEU A 17 1.84 -0.44 7.40
CA LEU A 17 1.27 -1.53 6.63
C LEU A 17 0.09 -1.05 5.78
N SER A 18 -0.77 -0.18 6.32
CA SER A 18 -1.90 0.43 5.60
C SER A 18 -1.47 1.27 4.39
N CYS A 19 -0.24 1.80 4.42
CA CYS A 19 0.35 2.56 3.31
C CYS A 19 0.89 1.69 2.17
N GLY A 20 0.78 0.36 2.26
CA GLY A 20 1.22 -0.56 1.22
C GLY A 20 2.74 -0.68 1.09
N THR A 21 3.48 -0.44 2.18
CA THR A 21 4.93 -0.62 2.20
C THR A 21 5.31 -2.09 2.42
N GLY A 22 6.57 -2.42 2.09
CA GLY A 22 7.07 -3.80 2.27
C GLY A 22 7.22 -4.19 3.75
N ALA A 23 6.97 -5.45 4.07
CA ALA A 23 7.03 -6.01 5.42
C ALA A 23 8.36 -5.73 6.14
N TRP A 24 9.49 -5.73 5.41
CA TRP A 24 10.79 -5.43 5.97
C TRP A 24 10.89 -4.00 6.53
N ARG A 25 10.28 -3.01 5.86
CA ARG A 25 10.24 -1.62 6.33
C ARG A 25 9.44 -1.49 7.61
N VAL A 26 8.26 -2.12 7.65
CA VAL A 26 7.41 -2.14 8.84
C VAL A 26 8.18 -2.72 10.02
N ARG A 27 8.79 -3.90 9.83
CA ARG A 27 9.60 -4.57 10.87
C ARG A 27 10.77 -3.71 11.34
N THR A 28 11.49 -3.08 10.41
CA THR A 28 12.63 -2.21 10.75
C THR A 28 12.21 -1.02 11.58
N SER A 29 11.13 -0.34 11.21
CA SER A 29 10.61 0.82 11.94
C SER A 29 10.07 0.46 13.31
N MET A 30 9.33 -0.65 13.43
CA MET A 30 8.86 -1.15 14.72
C MET A 30 10.03 -1.53 15.64
N ASN A 31 11.05 -2.23 15.12
CA ASN A 31 12.23 -2.60 15.90
C ASN A 31 13.08 -1.38 16.30
N LYS A 32 13.17 -0.35 15.46
CA LYS A 32 13.85 0.89 15.81
C LYS A 32 13.13 1.57 16.96
N LEU A 33 11.83 1.75 16.85
CA LEU A 33 11.02 2.39 17.87
C LEU A 33 11.03 1.59 19.19
N SER A 34 10.97 0.24 19.12
CA SER A 34 11.01 -0.61 20.31
C SER A 34 12.31 -0.44 21.11
N LYS A 35 13.44 -0.25 20.42
CA LYS A 35 14.73 0.03 21.05
C LYS A 35 14.74 1.38 21.77
N GLU A 36 14.19 2.42 21.14
CA GLU A 36 14.12 3.76 21.73
C GLU A 36 13.18 3.79 22.95
N LEU A 37 12.12 3.00 22.92
CA LEU A 37 11.19 2.86 24.05
C LEU A 37 11.69 1.90 25.14
N GLY A 38 12.83 1.22 24.91
CA GLY A 38 13.41 0.29 25.88
C GLY A 38 12.61 -1.01 26.05
N VAL A 39 11.75 -1.36 25.08
CA VAL A 39 10.91 -2.55 25.13
C VAL A 39 11.26 -3.44 23.92
N PRO A 40 12.12 -4.43 24.07
CA PRO A 40 12.45 -5.36 22.98
C PRO A 40 11.20 -6.04 22.44
N CYS A 41 11.02 -6.03 21.11
CA CYS A 41 9.89 -6.66 20.45
C CYS A 41 10.34 -7.63 19.37
N THR A 42 9.61 -8.74 19.22
CA THR A 42 9.66 -9.59 18.02
C THR A 42 8.46 -9.31 17.16
N VAL A 43 8.69 -9.09 15.87
CA VAL A 43 7.62 -8.66 14.93
C VAL A 43 7.55 -9.61 13.76
N ASP A 44 6.37 -10.14 13.49
CA ASP A 44 6.03 -10.81 12.24
C ASP A 44 4.99 -10.02 11.46
N VAL A 45 5.25 -9.83 10.17
CA VAL A 45 4.43 -8.97 9.31
C VAL A 45 3.87 -9.81 8.17
N GLY A 46 2.57 -10.03 8.22
CA GLY A 46 1.79 -10.65 7.16
C GLY A 46 1.36 -9.65 6.08
N LEU A 47 0.50 -10.10 5.17
CA LEU A 47 0.00 -9.27 4.08
C LEU A 47 -0.94 -8.15 4.56
N MET A 48 -1.79 -8.44 5.54
CA MET A 48 -2.79 -7.53 6.10
C MET A 48 -2.84 -7.60 7.63
N SER A 49 -1.85 -8.23 8.25
CA SER A 49 -1.77 -8.40 9.70
C SER A 49 -0.36 -8.21 10.20
N ILE A 50 -0.24 -7.83 11.46
CA ILE A 50 1.02 -7.74 12.18
C ILE A 50 0.83 -8.48 13.50
N GLU A 51 1.73 -9.37 13.80
CA GLU A 51 1.82 -10.04 15.09
C GLU A 51 3.13 -9.62 15.75
N PHE A 52 3.05 -9.20 16.99
CA PHE A 52 4.26 -8.80 17.70
C PHE A 52 4.15 -9.13 19.19
N ASN A 53 5.31 -9.43 19.76
CA ASN A 53 5.47 -9.68 21.18
C ASN A 53 6.47 -8.68 21.74
N CYS A 54 6.04 -7.92 22.74
CA CYS A 54 6.89 -6.99 23.48
C CYS A 54 7.24 -7.53 24.86
N PHE A 55 8.49 -7.38 25.25
CA PHE A 55 9.04 -7.90 26.51
C PHE A 55 9.45 -6.73 27.42
N ASP A 56 8.92 -6.71 28.64
CA ASP A 56 9.31 -5.75 29.66
C ASP A 56 9.66 -6.52 30.96
N GLY A 57 10.95 -6.84 31.15
CA GLY A 57 11.41 -7.66 32.24
C GLY A 57 10.83 -9.08 32.16
N ASN A 58 9.95 -9.42 33.11
CA ASN A 58 9.28 -10.74 33.17
C ASN A 58 7.92 -10.77 32.45
N ASP A 59 7.42 -9.64 32.02
CA ASP A 59 6.13 -9.54 31.36
C ASP A 59 6.28 -9.60 29.84
N CYS A 60 5.35 -10.30 29.19
CA CYS A 60 5.28 -10.41 27.73
C CYS A 60 3.87 -10.05 27.28
N VAL A 61 3.76 -9.07 26.39
CA VAL A 61 2.50 -8.72 25.75
C VAL A 61 2.55 -9.16 24.30
N SER A 62 1.60 -10.01 23.91
CA SER A 62 1.40 -10.48 22.54
C SER A 62 0.19 -9.77 21.94
N GLN A 63 0.37 -9.16 20.78
CA GLN A 63 -0.73 -8.53 20.04
C GLN A 63 -0.75 -9.00 18.59
N SER A 64 -1.97 -9.19 18.07
CA SER A 64 -2.24 -9.44 16.67
C SER A 64 -3.16 -8.34 16.16
N LEU A 65 -2.69 -7.57 15.21
CA LEU A 65 -3.41 -6.43 14.64
C LEU A 65 -3.63 -6.66 13.14
N SER A 66 -4.77 -6.24 12.62
CA SER A 66 -5.10 -6.41 11.20
C SER A 66 -5.67 -5.12 10.60
N ILE A 67 -5.41 -4.93 9.31
CA ILE A 67 -5.96 -3.83 8.53
C ILE A 67 -7.05 -4.34 7.60
N ALA A 68 -8.12 -3.56 7.43
CA ALA A 68 -9.21 -3.91 6.51
C ALA A 68 -8.82 -3.65 5.03
N ASN A 69 -8.03 -2.62 4.79
CA ASN A 69 -7.62 -2.20 3.45
C ASN A 69 -6.17 -1.72 3.46
N THR A 70 -5.48 -1.95 2.35
CA THR A 70 -4.17 -1.39 2.09
C THR A 70 -4.20 -0.56 0.81
N GLY A 71 -3.46 0.54 0.79
CA GLY A 71 -3.37 1.41 -0.37
C GLY A 71 -2.06 2.20 -0.35
N VAL A 72 -1.54 2.55 -1.53
CA VAL A 72 -0.28 3.31 -1.62
C VAL A 72 -0.53 4.76 -1.19
N ASN A 73 0.04 5.14 -0.04
CA ASN A 73 0.07 6.51 0.45
C ASN A 73 1.49 6.90 0.88
N THR A 74 2.27 7.36 -0.09
CA THR A 74 3.68 7.73 0.12
C THR A 74 3.86 8.91 1.05
N SER A 75 2.92 9.85 1.09
CA SER A 75 2.98 11.02 1.98
C SER A 75 2.80 10.62 3.44
N LYS A 76 1.84 9.75 3.72
CA LYS A 76 1.63 9.18 5.06
C LYS A 76 2.84 8.35 5.48
N LEU A 77 3.34 7.49 4.57
CA LEU A 77 4.52 6.67 4.82
C LEU A 77 5.75 7.52 5.18
N TYR A 78 6.02 8.57 4.39
CA TYR A 78 7.14 9.48 4.63
C TYR A 78 7.04 10.17 5.99
N ARG A 79 5.84 10.64 6.37
CA ARG A 79 5.62 11.26 7.69
C ARG A 79 5.82 10.27 8.83
N MET A 80 5.40 9.01 8.63
CA MET A 80 5.62 7.96 9.63
C MET A 80 7.10 7.60 9.77
N GLU A 81 7.84 7.50 8.65
CA GLU A 81 9.30 7.28 8.69
C GLU A 81 10.01 8.45 9.41
N GLN A 82 9.64 9.70 9.12
CA GLN A 82 10.16 10.86 9.84
C GLN A 82 9.85 10.81 11.34
N PHE A 83 8.64 10.41 11.72
CA PHE A 83 8.27 10.23 13.12
C PHE A 83 9.19 9.23 13.82
N VAL A 84 9.40 8.06 13.22
CA VAL A 84 10.27 7.01 13.78
C VAL A 84 11.74 7.46 13.81
N ASP A 85 12.20 8.19 12.80
CA ASP A 85 13.59 8.64 12.71
C ASP A 85 13.91 9.74 13.71
N ASN A 86 12.96 10.65 13.96
CA ASN A 86 13.11 11.77 14.88
C ASN A 86 12.71 11.42 16.32
N PHE A 87 12.16 10.22 16.53
CA PHE A 87 11.66 9.80 17.85
C PHE A 87 12.67 9.99 18.99
N PRO A 88 13.95 9.65 18.84
CA PRO A 88 14.93 9.83 19.91
C PRO A 88 15.16 11.29 20.32
N ASN A 89 14.98 12.23 19.40
CA ASN A 89 15.34 13.63 19.60
C ASN A 89 14.15 14.53 19.99
N GLU A 90 13.01 14.34 19.32
CA GLU A 90 11.86 15.23 19.43
C GLU A 90 10.68 14.61 20.16
N GLU A 91 10.44 13.32 19.92
CA GLU A 91 9.21 12.64 20.34
C GLU A 91 9.37 11.88 21.67
N ALA A 92 10.61 11.53 22.08
CA ALA A 92 10.88 10.81 23.34
C ALA A 92 10.48 11.59 24.61
N HIS A 93 10.34 12.91 24.50
CA HIS A 93 9.93 13.77 25.60
C HIS A 93 8.41 13.97 25.69
N LEU A 94 7.65 13.45 24.72
CA LEU A 94 6.20 13.57 24.69
C LEU A 94 5.55 12.58 25.67
N THR A 95 4.42 12.99 26.22
CA THR A 95 3.57 12.05 26.96
C THR A 95 2.90 11.05 26.02
N GLY A 96 2.53 9.87 26.53
CA GLY A 96 1.88 8.85 25.73
C GLY A 96 0.65 9.36 24.95
N GLU A 97 -0.17 10.22 25.56
CA GLU A 97 -1.32 10.85 24.89
C GLU A 97 -0.90 11.74 23.72
N MET A 98 0.19 12.48 23.86
CA MET A 98 0.71 13.35 22.78
C MET A 98 1.25 12.50 21.62
N ILE A 99 1.90 11.37 21.92
CA ILE A 99 2.37 10.43 20.90
C ILE A 99 1.18 9.85 20.13
N HIS A 100 0.14 9.38 20.80
CA HIS A 100 -1.07 8.88 20.14
C HIS A 100 -1.73 9.94 19.28
N LYS A 101 -1.87 11.16 19.76
CA LYS A 101 -2.38 12.28 18.97
C LYS A 101 -1.57 12.52 17.71
N ARG A 102 -0.24 12.41 17.80
CA ARG A 102 0.65 12.55 16.65
C ARG A 102 0.47 11.42 15.63
N LEU A 103 0.27 10.20 16.10
CA LEU A 103 -0.05 9.06 15.25
C LEU A 103 -1.40 9.24 14.55
N ASP A 104 -2.42 9.72 15.27
CA ASP A 104 -3.73 10.01 14.70
C ASP A 104 -3.67 11.10 13.61
N GLU A 105 -2.88 12.16 13.84
CA GLU A 105 -2.64 13.21 12.85
C GLU A 105 -2.00 12.63 11.57
N ILE A 106 -1.04 11.73 11.71
CA ILE A 106 -0.40 11.06 10.58
C ILE A 106 -1.40 10.10 9.90
N GLU A 107 -2.20 9.38 10.66
CA GLU A 107 -3.21 8.46 10.13
C GLU A 107 -4.25 9.17 9.26
N GLN A 108 -4.62 10.40 9.61
CA GLN A 108 -5.57 11.22 8.87
C GLN A 108 -5.02 11.81 7.56
N ILE A 109 -3.72 11.64 7.26
CA ILE A 109 -3.14 12.13 6.01
C ILE A 109 -3.76 11.36 4.83
N HIS A 110 -4.57 12.07 4.05
CA HIS A 110 -5.16 11.53 2.83
C HIS A 110 -4.16 11.49 1.68
N THR A 111 -4.44 10.64 0.70
CA THR A 111 -3.66 10.60 -0.55
C THR A 111 -3.76 11.94 -1.28
N LEU A 112 -2.62 12.48 -1.70
CA LEU A 112 -2.54 13.75 -2.44
C LEU A 112 -3.22 13.71 -3.80
N TYR A 113 -3.40 12.52 -4.36
CA TYR A 113 -3.88 12.32 -5.71
C TYR A 113 -5.27 11.69 -5.72
N SER A 114 -6.15 12.24 -6.56
CA SER A 114 -7.46 11.64 -6.79
C SER A 114 -7.32 10.26 -7.46
N PRO A 115 -8.28 9.34 -7.27
CA PRO A 115 -8.27 8.02 -7.90
C PRO A 115 -8.15 8.08 -9.43
N VAL A 116 -8.71 9.12 -10.06
CA VAL A 116 -8.62 9.35 -11.50
C VAL A 116 -7.20 9.67 -11.93
N LYS A 117 -6.49 10.54 -11.20
CA LYS A 117 -5.08 10.88 -11.49
C LYS A 117 -4.18 9.65 -11.36
N LEU A 118 -4.40 8.84 -10.32
CA LEU A 118 -3.67 7.58 -10.13
C LEU A 118 -3.96 6.58 -11.25
N GLY A 119 -5.22 6.48 -11.67
CA GLY A 119 -5.61 5.64 -12.80
C GLY A 119 -4.97 6.06 -14.11
N LEU A 120 -4.91 7.36 -14.37
CA LEU A 120 -4.26 7.91 -15.57
C LEU A 120 -2.75 7.63 -15.55
N ALA A 121 -2.10 7.83 -14.40
CA ALA A 121 -0.67 7.53 -14.25
C ALA A 121 -0.38 6.04 -14.47
N ALA A 122 -1.21 5.14 -13.93
CA ALA A 122 -1.09 3.70 -14.16
C ALA A 122 -1.29 3.33 -15.64
N ALA A 123 -2.28 3.93 -16.30
CA ALA A 123 -2.52 3.72 -17.74
C ALA A 123 -1.34 4.19 -18.60
N LEU A 124 -0.76 5.35 -18.28
CA LEU A 124 0.45 5.84 -18.96
C LEU A 124 1.66 4.94 -18.72
N ALA A 125 1.83 4.43 -17.50
CA ALA A 125 2.90 3.49 -17.19
C ALA A 125 2.76 2.19 -18.02
N CYS A 126 1.55 1.61 -18.09
CA CYS A 126 1.30 0.43 -18.92
C CYS A 126 1.57 0.69 -20.40
N CYS A 127 1.17 1.84 -20.91
CA CYS A 127 1.48 2.29 -22.27
C CYS A 127 3.00 2.34 -22.52
N ALA A 128 3.75 2.94 -21.60
CA ALA A 128 5.22 3.04 -21.68
C ALA A 128 5.89 1.66 -21.62
N PHE A 129 5.42 0.75 -20.75
CA PHE A 129 5.93 -0.63 -20.72
C PHE A 129 5.65 -1.39 -21.99
N THR A 130 4.46 -1.22 -22.61
CA THR A 130 4.15 -1.82 -23.91
C THR A 130 5.17 -1.37 -24.97
N PHE A 131 5.51 -0.09 -25.01
CA PHE A 131 6.55 0.42 -25.89
C PHE A 131 7.93 -0.22 -25.63
N LEU A 132 8.34 -0.30 -24.37
CA LEU A 132 9.63 -0.90 -23.98
C LEU A 132 9.71 -2.40 -24.36
N LEU A 133 8.58 -3.09 -24.40
CA LEU A 133 8.49 -4.50 -24.83
C LEU A 133 8.41 -4.66 -26.36
N GLY A 134 8.52 -3.56 -27.13
CA GLY A 134 8.51 -3.57 -28.58
C GLY A 134 7.13 -3.48 -29.23
N GLY A 135 6.10 -3.11 -28.43
CA GLY A 135 4.74 -2.90 -28.95
C GLY A 135 4.66 -1.62 -29.79
N GLY A 136 3.81 -1.66 -30.82
CA GLY A 136 3.55 -0.54 -31.71
C GLY A 136 2.59 0.50 -31.13
N PRO A 137 2.33 1.62 -31.80
CA PRO A 137 1.48 2.71 -31.33
C PRO A 137 0.03 2.26 -31.04
N ILE A 138 -0.50 1.30 -31.81
CA ILE A 138 -1.84 0.78 -31.64
C ILE A 138 -1.94 -0.05 -30.35
N GLU A 139 -0.95 -0.92 -30.11
CA GLU A 139 -0.89 -1.74 -28.90
C GLU A 139 -0.69 -0.88 -27.65
N MET A 140 0.10 0.19 -27.77
CA MET A 140 0.26 1.20 -26.70
C MET A 140 -1.09 1.86 -26.33
N LEU A 141 -1.88 2.24 -27.34
CA LEU A 141 -3.20 2.85 -27.13
C LEU A 141 -4.17 1.85 -26.47
N PHE A 142 -4.16 0.60 -26.90
CA PHE A 142 -4.99 -0.45 -26.31
C PHE A 142 -4.60 -0.76 -24.88
N ALA A 143 -3.30 -0.83 -24.59
CA ALA A 143 -2.80 -1.00 -23.23
C ALA A 143 -3.22 0.16 -22.30
N PHE A 144 -3.15 1.40 -22.81
CA PHE A 144 -3.62 2.57 -22.07
C PHE A 144 -5.11 2.48 -21.72
N ILE A 145 -5.96 2.17 -22.70
CA ILE A 145 -7.42 2.06 -22.50
C ILE A 145 -7.74 0.90 -21.53
N ALA A 146 -7.14 -0.26 -21.74
CA ALA A 146 -7.37 -1.46 -20.94
C ALA A 146 -6.93 -1.25 -19.48
N ALA A 147 -5.75 -0.69 -19.26
CA ALA A 147 -5.24 -0.41 -17.91
C ALA A 147 -6.08 0.67 -17.20
N GLY A 148 -6.49 1.72 -17.91
CA GLY A 148 -7.38 2.75 -17.39
C GLY A 148 -8.72 2.18 -16.94
N ALA A 149 -9.36 1.36 -17.79
CA ALA A 149 -10.62 0.69 -17.47
C ALA A 149 -10.49 -0.27 -16.27
N GLY A 150 -9.43 -1.06 -16.22
CA GLY A 150 -9.17 -1.96 -15.11
C GLY A 150 -8.97 -1.22 -13.78
N ASN A 151 -8.30 -0.08 -13.79
CA ASN A 151 -8.15 0.74 -12.60
C ASN A 151 -9.48 1.35 -12.13
N LEU A 152 -10.36 1.74 -13.03
CA LEU A 152 -11.71 2.21 -12.68
C LEU A 152 -12.54 1.09 -12.05
N ILE A 153 -12.46 -0.14 -12.59
CA ILE A 153 -13.11 -1.32 -12.02
C ILE A 153 -12.56 -1.57 -10.62
N ARG A 154 -11.24 -1.58 -10.44
CA ARG A 154 -10.59 -1.73 -9.14
C ARG A 154 -11.11 -0.73 -8.12
N THR A 155 -11.18 0.54 -8.49
CA THR A 155 -11.66 1.61 -7.61
C THR A 155 -13.12 1.41 -7.18
N LYS A 156 -13.97 0.92 -8.08
CA LYS A 156 -15.36 0.58 -7.76
C LYS A 156 -15.46 -0.61 -6.82
N LEU A 157 -14.69 -1.68 -7.08
CA LEU A 157 -14.70 -2.89 -6.25
C LEU A 157 -14.21 -2.60 -4.81
N ILE A 158 -13.21 -1.74 -4.65
CA ILE A 158 -12.76 -1.29 -3.32
C ILE A 158 -13.91 -0.64 -2.53
N LYS A 159 -14.71 0.19 -3.19
CA LYS A 159 -15.86 0.85 -2.56
C LYS A 159 -16.96 -0.14 -2.11
N HIS A 160 -17.03 -1.31 -2.72
CA HIS A 160 -17.97 -2.37 -2.38
C HIS A 160 -17.41 -3.38 -1.36
N HIS A 161 -16.27 -3.08 -0.71
CA HIS A 161 -15.65 -3.89 0.34
C HIS A 161 -15.32 -5.34 -0.07
N PHE A 162 -15.05 -5.59 -1.35
CA PHE A 162 -14.54 -6.89 -1.78
C PHE A 162 -13.14 -7.16 -1.24
N THR A 163 -12.82 -8.43 -1.06
CA THR A 163 -11.49 -8.84 -0.58
C THR A 163 -10.39 -8.38 -1.55
N LEU A 164 -9.20 -8.09 -1.00
CA LEU A 164 -8.06 -7.59 -1.78
C LEU A 164 -7.74 -8.49 -2.98
N PHE A 165 -7.71 -9.82 -2.77
CA PHE A 165 -7.40 -10.78 -3.84
C PHE A 165 -8.43 -10.78 -4.96
N LEU A 166 -9.73 -10.78 -4.62
CA LEU A 166 -10.79 -10.73 -5.62
C LEU A 166 -10.75 -9.44 -6.42
N ASN A 167 -10.45 -8.33 -5.74
CA ASN A 167 -10.34 -7.01 -6.34
C ASN A 167 -9.20 -6.94 -7.38
N ILE A 168 -8.03 -7.49 -7.02
CA ILE A 168 -6.87 -7.57 -7.92
C ILE A 168 -7.18 -8.50 -9.10
N ALA A 169 -7.65 -9.70 -8.82
CA ALA A 169 -7.94 -10.69 -9.86
C ALA A 169 -8.97 -10.18 -10.87
N ALA A 170 -10.10 -9.63 -10.40
CA ALA A 170 -11.15 -9.11 -11.24
C ALA A 170 -10.68 -7.92 -12.10
N SER A 171 -9.91 -6.98 -11.53
CA SER A 171 -9.41 -5.82 -12.27
C SER A 171 -8.41 -6.21 -13.36
N ILE A 172 -7.50 -7.14 -13.07
CA ILE A 172 -6.50 -7.63 -14.04
C ILE A 172 -7.21 -8.42 -15.15
N SER A 173 -8.12 -9.36 -14.80
CA SER A 173 -8.86 -10.13 -15.77
C SER A 173 -9.68 -9.24 -16.72
N ALA A 174 -10.34 -8.22 -16.18
CA ALA A 174 -11.08 -7.26 -16.98
C ALA A 174 -10.15 -6.47 -17.92
N SER A 175 -8.99 -6.02 -17.46
CA SER A 175 -8.01 -5.32 -18.31
C SER A 175 -7.52 -6.22 -19.45
N CYS A 176 -7.17 -7.48 -19.17
CA CYS A 176 -6.73 -8.42 -20.18
C CYS A 176 -7.82 -8.71 -21.22
N LEU A 177 -9.07 -8.88 -20.77
CA LEU A 177 -10.21 -9.10 -21.68
C LEU A 177 -10.46 -7.90 -22.58
N ILE A 178 -10.44 -6.69 -22.04
CA ILE A 178 -10.61 -5.45 -22.81
C ILE A 178 -9.50 -5.33 -23.85
N TYR A 179 -8.24 -5.56 -23.46
CA TYR A 179 -7.11 -5.55 -24.40
C TYR A 179 -7.28 -6.58 -25.53
N ALA A 180 -7.63 -7.82 -25.19
CA ALA A 180 -7.84 -8.88 -26.17
C ALA A 180 -9.01 -8.58 -27.14
N ILE A 181 -10.10 -7.98 -26.64
CA ILE A 181 -11.22 -7.56 -27.46
C ILE A 181 -10.81 -6.46 -28.43
N LEU A 182 -10.10 -5.42 -27.94
CA LEU A 182 -9.60 -4.32 -28.76
C LEU A 182 -8.66 -4.80 -29.84
N LEU A 183 -7.75 -5.71 -29.50
CA LEU A 183 -6.82 -6.31 -30.46
C LEU A 183 -7.55 -7.12 -31.54
N LYS A 184 -8.49 -7.99 -31.15
CA LYS A 184 -9.32 -8.74 -32.12
C LYS A 184 -10.13 -7.83 -33.03
N LEU A 185 -10.71 -6.77 -32.47
CA LEU A 185 -11.48 -5.80 -33.22
C LEU A 185 -10.61 -5.04 -34.24
N ALA A 186 -9.40 -4.67 -33.85
CA ALA A 186 -8.44 -4.03 -34.75
C ALA A 186 -8.00 -4.95 -35.90
N ILE A 187 -7.71 -6.21 -35.61
CA ILE A 187 -7.37 -7.21 -36.64
C ILE A 187 -8.54 -7.37 -37.64
N LEU A 188 -9.76 -7.44 -37.14
CA LEU A 188 -10.94 -7.63 -37.96
C LEU A 188 -11.27 -6.41 -38.85
N LEU A 189 -11.12 -5.18 -38.30
CA LEU A 189 -11.48 -3.95 -39.00
C LEU A 189 -10.38 -3.45 -39.94
N PHE A 190 -9.12 -3.61 -39.58
CA PHE A 190 -7.99 -3.06 -40.32
C PHE A 190 -7.18 -4.12 -41.08
N ASN A 191 -7.62 -5.38 -41.05
CA ASN A 191 -6.93 -6.51 -41.71
C ASN A 191 -5.42 -6.53 -41.41
N ILE A 192 -5.02 -6.13 -40.19
CA ILE A 192 -3.65 -6.11 -39.75
C ILE A 192 -3.17 -7.57 -39.62
N PRO A 193 -2.09 -7.98 -40.31
CA PRO A 193 -1.59 -9.34 -40.16
C PRO A 193 -1.23 -9.59 -38.69
N SER A 194 -1.73 -10.72 -38.16
CA SER A 194 -1.39 -11.15 -36.79
C SER A 194 0.13 -11.30 -36.69
N VAL A 195 0.76 -10.44 -35.91
CA VAL A 195 2.17 -10.63 -35.55
C VAL A 195 2.23 -11.82 -34.59
N HIS A 196 2.85 -12.90 -35.06
CA HIS A 196 3.18 -14.10 -34.27
C HIS A 196 4.36 -13.84 -33.37
#